data_60fcd1df3a09b75b7df1a54e77beeb4f
#
_entry.id   60fcd1df3a09b75b7df1a54e77beeb4f
#
_cell.length_a   1.000
_cell.length_b   1.000
_cell.length_c   1.000
_cell.angle_alpha   90.00
_cell.angle_beta   90.00
_cell.angle_gamma   90.00
#
_symmetry.space_group_name_H-M   'P 1'
#
loop_
_entity.id
_entity.type
_entity.pdbx_description
1 polymer ?
#
loop_
_entity_poly.entity_id
_entity_poly.type
_entity_poly.pdbx_seq_one_letter_code
_entity_poly.pdbx_strand_id
1 'polypeptide(L)' 'MHYKEKTALITGASSGIGESFAHELAKRKMNLVLVARSEDKLQALANQLRHRYSVRVEVITADLSREGEGLRVYEQTQAR' A
#
# COMPACT_ATOMS: atom_id res chain seq x y z
N MET A 1 8.36 -16.16 12.80
CA MET A 1 7.74 -15.35 11.83
C MET A 1 6.30 -15.67 11.64
N HIS A 2 5.55 -14.70 11.41
CA HIS A 2 4.15 -14.89 11.35
C HIS A 2 3.62 -14.56 10.01
N TYR A 3 3.17 -15.54 9.33
CA TYR A 3 2.69 -15.37 8.03
C TYR A 3 1.54 -14.46 7.94
N LYS A 4 0.70 -14.40 8.98
CA LYS A 4 -0.41 -13.47 9.00
C LYS A 4 0.06 -12.06 9.13
N GLU A 5 1.36 -11.87 9.38
CA GLU A 5 1.94 -10.55 9.42
C GLU A 5 2.57 -10.14 8.10
N LYS A 6 2.38 -10.91 7.06
CA LYS A 6 2.93 -10.57 5.77
C LYS A 6 2.38 -9.25 5.27
N THR A 7 3.24 -8.45 4.70
CA THR A 7 2.89 -7.14 4.20
C THR A 7 3.46 -6.97 2.80
N ALA A 8 2.63 -6.49 1.89
CA ALA A 8 3.05 -6.22 0.52
C ALA A 8 3.11 -4.73 0.28
N LEU A 9 4.11 -4.28 -0.45
CA LEU A 9 4.26 -2.89 -0.84
C LEU A 9 3.77 -2.74 -2.27
N ILE A 10 2.83 -1.83 -2.51
CA ILE A 10 2.29 -1.61 -3.83
C ILE A 10 2.52 -0.18 -4.23
N THR A 11 3.36 0.05 -5.24
CA THR A 11 3.57 1.37 -5.79
C THR A 11 2.57 1.60 -6.92
N GLY A 12 2.22 2.85 -7.16
CA GLY A 12 1.25 3.19 -8.17
C GLY A 12 -0.14 2.67 -7.84
N ALA A 13 -0.47 2.59 -6.56
CA ALA A 13 -1.71 1.97 -6.12
C ALA A 13 -2.96 2.72 -6.57
N SER A 14 -2.81 3.98 -6.97
CA SER A 14 -3.96 4.75 -7.45
C SER A 14 -4.29 4.48 -8.91
N SER A 15 -3.48 3.68 -9.61
CA SER A 15 -3.78 3.30 -10.99
C SER A 15 -4.68 2.08 -10.99
N GLY A 16 -5.36 1.84 -12.11
CA GLY A 16 -6.27 0.70 -12.21
C GLY A 16 -5.61 -0.63 -11.94
N ILE A 17 -4.40 -0.81 -12.47
CA ILE A 17 -3.68 -2.07 -12.28
C ILE A 17 -3.24 -2.23 -10.82
N GLY A 18 -2.69 -1.17 -10.25
CA GLY A 18 -2.27 -1.22 -8.85
C GLY A 18 -3.43 -1.45 -7.91
N GLU A 19 -4.57 -0.83 -8.20
CA GLU A 19 -5.75 -0.99 -7.38
C GLU A 19 -6.26 -2.43 -7.42
N SER A 20 -6.31 -3.02 -8.60
CA SER A 20 -6.75 -4.42 -8.74
C SER A 20 -5.83 -5.36 -7.97
N PHE A 21 -4.53 -5.11 -8.05
CA PHE A 21 -3.55 -5.91 -7.35
C PHE A 21 -3.73 -5.79 -5.84
N ALA A 22 -4.01 -4.57 -5.37
CA ALA A 22 -4.24 -4.34 -3.95
C ALA A 22 -5.45 -5.14 -3.45
N HIS A 23 -6.53 -5.14 -4.22
CA HIS A 23 -7.71 -5.92 -3.84
C HIS A 23 -7.39 -7.40 -3.78
N GLU A 24 -6.63 -7.89 -4.75
CA GLU A 24 -6.31 -9.31 -4.80
C GLU A 24 -5.49 -9.73 -3.58
N LEU A 25 -4.50 -8.93 -3.21
CA LEU A 25 -3.66 -9.25 -2.06
C LEU A 25 -4.42 -9.11 -0.74
N ALA A 26 -5.27 -8.10 -0.63
CA ALA A 26 -6.07 -7.91 0.58
C ALA A 26 -7.05 -9.07 0.75
N LYS A 27 -7.58 -9.56 -0.35
CA LYS A 27 -8.47 -10.69 -0.33
C LYS A 27 -7.78 -11.92 0.25
N ARG A 28 -6.46 -12.02 0.06
CA ARG A 28 -5.66 -13.10 0.62
C ARG A 28 -5.18 -12.78 2.04
N LYS A 29 -5.73 -11.74 2.63
CA LYS A 29 -5.43 -11.36 4.00
C LYS A 29 -4.01 -10.88 4.22
N MET A 30 -3.40 -10.29 3.21
CA MET A 30 -2.11 -9.64 3.36
C MET A 30 -2.31 -8.21 3.79
N ASN A 31 -1.44 -7.74 4.67
CA ASN A 31 -1.41 -6.32 5.01
C ASN A 31 -0.73 -5.57 3.88
N LEU A 32 -1.11 -4.33 3.67
CA LEU A 32 -0.63 -3.59 2.51
C LEU A 32 -0.05 -2.25 2.89
N VAL A 33 0.96 -1.83 2.12
CA VAL A 33 1.45 -0.46 2.16
C VAL A 33 1.25 0.08 0.74
N LEU A 34 0.41 1.09 0.61
CA LEU A 34 0.07 1.64 -0.69
C LEU A 34 0.83 2.93 -0.90
N VAL A 35 1.47 3.05 -2.05
CA VAL A 35 2.29 4.21 -2.38
C VAL A 35 1.82 4.81 -3.69
N ALA A 36 1.54 6.09 -3.70
CA ALA A 36 1.20 6.80 -4.93
C ALA A 36 1.30 8.30 -4.66
N ARG A 37 1.14 9.10 -5.71
CA ARG A 37 1.23 10.54 -5.57
C ARG A 37 -0.06 11.18 -5.06
N SER A 38 -1.19 10.53 -5.26
CA SER A 38 -2.48 11.12 -4.92
C SER A 38 -2.98 10.57 -3.59
N GLU A 39 -2.91 11.38 -2.57
CA GLU A 39 -3.33 10.94 -1.24
C GLU A 39 -4.82 10.66 -1.16
N ASP A 40 -5.64 11.48 -1.81
CA ASP A 40 -7.09 11.30 -1.74
C ASP A 40 -7.50 9.94 -2.27
N LYS A 41 -6.94 9.55 -3.40
CA LYS A 41 -7.25 8.26 -4.00
C LYS A 41 -6.73 7.11 -3.15
N LEU A 42 -5.55 7.28 -2.57
CA LEU A 42 -4.96 6.26 -1.72
C LEU A 42 -5.80 6.06 -0.45
N GLN A 43 -6.25 7.15 0.16
CA GLN A 43 -7.03 7.04 1.38
C GLN A 43 -8.36 6.35 1.09
N ALA A 44 -9.00 6.70 -0.01
CA ALA A 44 -10.26 6.06 -0.38
C ALA A 44 -10.07 4.55 -0.58
N LEU A 45 -9.01 4.19 -1.29
CA LEU A 45 -8.72 2.77 -1.53
C LEU A 45 -8.38 2.07 -0.23
N ALA A 46 -7.56 2.69 0.61
CA ALA A 46 -7.17 2.09 1.88
C ALA A 46 -8.38 1.82 2.77
N ASN A 47 -9.29 2.79 2.85
CA ASN A 47 -10.48 2.61 3.67
C ASN A 47 -11.34 1.49 3.14
N GLN A 48 -11.46 1.39 1.83
CA GLN A 48 -12.24 0.34 1.21
C GLN A 48 -11.66 -1.03 1.52
N LEU A 49 -10.33 -1.15 1.42
CA LEU A 49 -9.66 -2.43 1.68
C LEU A 49 -9.74 -2.84 3.15
N ARG A 50 -9.56 -1.88 4.05
CA ARG A 50 -9.65 -2.15 5.48
C ARG A 50 -11.04 -2.65 5.84
N HIS A 51 -12.04 -2.00 5.29
CA HIS A 51 -13.43 -2.29 5.60
C HIS A 51 -13.85 -3.63 5.03
N ARG A 52 -13.47 -3.89 3.81
CA ARG A 52 -13.94 -5.05 3.09
C ARG A 52 -13.21 -6.33 3.48
N TYR A 53 -11.90 -6.23 3.72
CA TYR A 53 -11.07 -7.42 3.93
C TYR A 53 -10.50 -7.54 5.35
N SER A 54 -10.67 -6.53 6.16
CA SER A 54 -10.19 -6.53 7.54
C SER A 54 -8.70 -6.72 7.64
N VAL A 55 -7.94 -6.06 6.75
CA VAL A 55 -6.49 -6.10 6.78
C VAL A 55 -5.95 -4.72 7.15
N ARG A 56 -4.68 -4.66 7.54
CA ARG A 56 -4.03 -3.39 7.81
C ARG A 56 -3.60 -2.80 6.48
N VAL A 57 -3.86 -1.51 6.30
CA VAL A 57 -3.44 -0.82 5.10
C VAL A 57 -2.84 0.51 5.51
N GLU A 58 -1.58 0.74 5.13
CA GLU A 58 -0.93 2.01 5.37
C GLU A 58 -0.75 2.74 4.06
N VAL A 59 -0.77 4.05 4.14
CA VAL A 59 -0.69 4.90 2.96
C VAL A 59 0.56 5.76 3.06
N ILE A 60 1.37 5.77 2.00
CA ILE A 60 2.52 6.64 1.89
C ILE A 60 2.37 7.43 0.61
N THR A 61 2.25 8.74 0.74
CA THR A 61 2.15 9.60 -0.42
C THR A 61 3.56 9.99 -0.84
N ALA A 62 3.96 9.59 -2.03
CA ALA A 62 5.32 9.84 -2.52
C ALA A 62 5.35 9.81 -4.03
N ASP A 63 6.26 10.62 -4.59
CA ASP A 63 6.51 10.62 -6.02
C ASP A 63 7.83 9.91 -6.25
N LEU A 64 7.76 8.64 -6.60
CA LEU A 64 8.95 7.81 -6.73
C LEU A 64 9.82 8.19 -7.92
N SER A 65 9.34 9.09 -8.77
CA SER A 65 10.15 9.57 -9.87
C SER A 65 11.17 10.61 -9.38
N ARG A 66 11.01 11.11 -8.16
CA ARG A 66 11.92 12.12 -7.62
C ARG A 66 13.07 11.43 -6.91
N GLU A 67 14.23 12.04 -7.00
CA GLU A 67 15.42 11.48 -6.40
C GLU A 67 15.24 11.34 -4.88
N GLY A 68 15.55 10.18 -4.37
CA GLY A 68 15.50 9.93 -2.94
C GLY A 68 14.15 9.46 -2.40
N GLU A 69 13.08 9.62 -3.17
CA GLU A 69 11.76 9.23 -2.68
C GLU A 69 11.63 7.71 -2.51
N GLY A 70 12.20 6.96 -3.43
CA GLY A 70 12.14 5.51 -3.33
C GLY A 70 12.82 5.00 -2.08
N LEU A 71 13.97 5.56 -1.75
CA LEU A 71 14.71 5.18 -0.56
C LEU A 71 13.93 5.55 0.70
N ARG A 72 13.31 6.72 0.71
CA ARG A 72 12.52 7.16 1.85
C ARG A 72 11.37 6.20 2.13
N VAL A 73 10.70 5.77 1.07
CA VAL A 73 9.59 4.82 1.22
C VAL A 73 10.10 3.49 1.76
N TYR A 74 11.24 3.02 1.24
CA TYR A 74 11.80 1.77 1.70
C TYR A 74 12.14 1.84 3.19
N GLU A 75 12.74 2.95 3.62
CA GLU A 75 13.08 3.11 5.02
C GLU A 75 11.86 3.13 5.90
N GLN A 76 10.79 3.76 5.45
CA GLN A 76 9.55 3.78 6.22
C GLN A 76 8.96 2.39 6.37
N THR A 77 9.02 1.59 5.32
CA THR A 77 8.48 0.24 5.40
C THR A 77 9.33 -0.66 6.28
N GLN A 78 10.64 -0.42 6.32
CA GLN A 78 11.52 -1.21 7.17
C GLN A 78 11.28 -0.92 8.65
N ALA A 79 10.79 0.25 8.96
CA ALA A 79 10.54 0.63 10.34
C ALA A 79 9.28 -0.02 10.91
N ARG A 80 8.50 -0.66 10.09
CA ARG A 80 7.25 -1.28 10.54
C ARG A 80 7.44 -2.79 10.80
#